data_7b4b7c16bb5540c6757625bc42b9940b
#
_entry.id   7b4b7c16bb5540c6757625bc42b9940b
#
_cell.length_a   1.000
_cell.length_b   1.000
_cell.length_c   1.000
_cell.angle_alpha   90.00
_cell.angle_beta   90.00
_cell.angle_gamma   90.00
#
_symmetry.space_group_name_H-M   'P 1'
#
loop_
_entity.id
_entity.type
_entity.pdbx_description
1 polymer ?
#
loop_
_entity_poly.entity_id
_entity_poly.type
_entity_poly.pdbx_seq_one_letter_code
_entity_poly.pdbx_strand_id
1 'polypeptide(L)'
;MRKLWIVVVLCLLARSAPGQDERFTVVTVDTGKQQLALFLNDEKGKPFGGFSRLDRWLGARDKRLVFAVNAGMYHADLAPVGLLVQHGKEMAPLNLDDGVGNFFLKPNGVFLVGKGGPRVVASSDYAALARGVRLATQSGPLLLRNGVIHPAFNPASTSRYIRNGVGVLGNKAIFVISNHAVTFHEFAVFFRDTLKCRDALYLDGSVSSLFSATLGRHDAAAQLGPILGVIE
;
A
#
# COMPACT_ATOMS: atom_id res chain seq x y z
N MET A 1 -24.32 31.48 -42.55
CA MET A 1 -23.13 31.82 -41.74
C MET A 1 -22.92 30.73 -40.70
N ARG A 2 -21.99 29.81 -40.93
CA ARG A 2 -21.66 28.70 -40.02
C ARG A 2 -20.61 29.19 -38.99
N LYS A 3 -20.97 29.21 -37.71
CA LYS A 3 -20.02 29.54 -36.63
C LYS A 3 -19.12 28.32 -36.38
N LEU A 4 -17.84 28.49 -36.69
CA LEU A 4 -16.78 27.52 -36.42
C LEU A 4 -16.41 27.63 -34.92
N TRP A 5 -16.71 26.60 -34.14
CA TRP A 5 -16.25 26.52 -32.74
C TRP A 5 -14.83 25.91 -32.74
N ILE A 6 -13.86 26.73 -32.42
CA ILE A 6 -12.49 26.26 -32.20
C ILE A 6 -12.43 25.66 -30.78
N VAL A 7 -12.36 24.34 -30.71
CA VAL A 7 -12.08 23.64 -29.45
C VAL A 7 -10.57 23.73 -29.19
N VAL A 8 -10.16 24.60 -28.27
CA VAL A 8 -8.79 24.66 -27.79
C VAL A 8 -8.61 23.52 -26.83
N VAL A 9 -7.97 22.43 -27.29
CA VAL A 9 -7.50 21.34 -26.43
C VAL A 9 -6.27 21.84 -25.66
N LEU A 10 -6.47 22.22 -24.41
CA LEU A 10 -5.39 22.58 -23.49
C LEU A 10 -4.71 21.26 -23.07
N CYS A 11 -3.62 20.89 -23.75
CA CYS A 11 -2.74 19.82 -23.28
C CYS A 11 -2.07 20.30 -21.98
N LEU A 12 -2.63 19.91 -20.84
CA LEU A 12 -1.95 20.01 -19.55
C LEU A 12 -0.77 19.03 -19.56
N LEU A 13 0.40 19.53 -19.94
CA LEU A 13 1.67 18.87 -19.65
C LEU A 13 1.80 18.80 -18.13
N ALA A 14 1.64 17.62 -17.56
CA ALA A 14 1.96 17.35 -16.16
C ALA A 14 3.47 17.61 -15.96
N ARG A 15 3.83 18.83 -15.59
CA ARG A 15 5.16 19.14 -15.09
C ARG A 15 5.24 18.56 -13.68
N SER A 16 6.15 17.61 -13.48
CA SER A 16 6.58 17.18 -12.14
C SER A 16 6.93 18.43 -11.32
N ALA A 17 6.37 18.57 -10.14
CA ALA A 17 6.71 19.67 -9.25
C ALA A 17 8.23 19.62 -8.95
N PRO A 18 8.96 20.74 -8.98
CA PRO A 18 10.39 20.76 -8.64
C PRO A 18 10.56 20.31 -7.19
N GLY A 19 11.31 19.21 -6.95
CA GLY A 19 11.63 18.66 -5.64
C GLY A 19 11.08 17.25 -5.34
N GLN A 20 10.42 16.58 -6.28
CA GLN A 20 10.00 15.19 -6.11
C GLN A 20 11.23 14.28 -6.31
N ASP A 21 11.56 13.49 -5.28
CA ASP A 21 12.65 12.51 -5.34
C ASP A 21 12.29 11.41 -6.35
N GLU A 22 12.93 11.43 -7.53
CA GLU A 22 12.66 10.51 -8.64
C GLU A 22 12.90 9.03 -8.28
N ARG A 23 13.58 8.77 -7.18
CA ARG A 23 13.76 7.41 -6.66
C ARG A 23 12.44 6.77 -6.19
N PHE A 24 11.40 7.56 -5.98
CA PHE A 24 10.14 7.08 -5.40
C PHE A 24 8.92 7.55 -6.18
N THR A 25 7.96 6.65 -6.35
CA THR A 25 6.60 6.98 -6.77
C THR A 25 5.72 7.03 -5.53
N VAL A 26 5.02 8.14 -5.33
CA VAL A 26 4.17 8.40 -4.17
C VAL A 26 2.72 8.56 -4.62
N VAL A 27 1.81 7.82 -4.00
CA VAL A 27 0.37 7.97 -4.19
C VAL A 27 -0.29 8.23 -2.85
N THR A 28 -0.98 9.36 -2.74
CA THR A 28 -1.70 9.76 -1.53
C THR A 28 -3.19 9.50 -1.71
N VAL A 29 -3.77 8.74 -0.77
CA VAL A 29 -5.20 8.41 -0.72
C VAL A 29 -5.82 9.09 0.50
N ASP A 30 -6.75 10.00 0.27
CA ASP A 30 -7.59 10.58 1.33
C ASP A 30 -8.72 9.60 1.65
N THR A 31 -8.60 8.87 2.74
CA THR A 31 -9.56 7.81 3.11
C THR A 31 -10.93 8.32 3.54
N GLY A 32 -11.08 9.63 3.74
CA GLY A 32 -12.37 10.29 3.96
C GLY A 32 -13.12 10.64 2.66
N LYS A 33 -12.41 10.64 1.52
CA LYS A 33 -12.95 11.03 0.21
C LYS A 33 -12.93 9.90 -0.82
N GLN A 34 -11.99 8.98 -0.70
CA GLN A 34 -11.74 7.92 -1.66
C GLN A 34 -12.03 6.55 -1.03
N GLN A 35 -12.66 5.67 -1.79
CA GLN A 35 -12.97 4.33 -1.34
C GLN A 35 -11.73 3.42 -1.45
N LEU A 36 -10.90 3.40 -0.41
CA LEU A 36 -9.83 2.41 -0.28
C LEU A 36 -10.43 1.08 0.18
N ALA A 37 -10.13 0.01 -0.52
CA ALA A 37 -10.58 -1.36 -0.23
C ALA A 37 -9.42 -2.35 -0.25
N LEU A 38 -9.63 -3.51 0.34
CA LEU A 38 -8.69 -4.63 0.34
C LEU A 38 -9.31 -5.80 -0.42
N PHE A 39 -8.54 -6.44 -1.29
CA PHE A 39 -8.98 -7.52 -2.17
C PHE A 39 -8.05 -8.72 -2.02
N LEU A 40 -8.60 -9.92 -1.95
CA LEU A 40 -7.85 -11.17 -2.01
C LEU A 40 -8.50 -12.11 -3.04
N ASN A 41 -9.75 -12.48 -2.82
CA ASN A 41 -10.48 -13.46 -3.62
C ASN A 41 -11.76 -12.85 -4.21
N ASP A 42 -12.23 -13.43 -5.32
CA ASP A 42 -13.58 -13.20 -5.84
C ASP A 42 -14.63 -13.97 -5.00
N GLU A 43 -15.91 -13.88 -5.37
CA GLU A 43 -17.03 -14.53 -4.66
C GLU A 43 -16.97 -16.04 -4.70
N LYS A 44 -16.21 -16.62 -5.62
CA LYS A 44 -15.99 -18.07 -5.77
C LYS A 44 -14.77 -18.55 -4.98
N GLY A 45 -14.14 -17.65 -4.20
CA GLY A 45 -12.94 -17.95 -3.43
C GLY A 45 -11.65 -18.00 -4.27
N LYS A 46 -11.68 -17.59 -5.54
CA LYS A 46 -10.51 -17.61 -6.41
C LYS A 46 -9.68 -16.34 -6.24
N PRO A 47 -8.37 -16.42 -5.91
CA PRO A 47 -7.51 -15.25 -5.75
C PRO A 47 -7.50 -14.36 -7.00
N PHE A 48 -7.46 -13.04 -6.81
CA PHE A 48 -7.28 -12.12 -7.92
C PHE A 48 -5.89 -12.29 -8.56
N GLY A 49 -4.87 -12.49 -7.77
CA GLY A 49 -3.52 -12.79 -8.23
C GLY A 49 -2.83 -11.66 -9.01
N GLY A 50 -3.50 -10.51 -9.19
CA GLY A 50 -2.95 -9.35 -9.89
C GLY A 50 -3.99 -8.31 -10.27
N PHE A 51 -3.50 -7.13 -10.66
CA PHE A 51 -4.33 -5.95 -10.92
C PHE A 51 -5.26 -6.11 -12.13
N SER A 52 -4.79 -6.72 -13.22
CA SER A 52 -5.59 -6.90 -14.43
C SER A 52 -6.83 -7.77 -14.22
N ARG A 53 -6.75 -8.79 -13.37
CA ARG A 53 -7.92 -9.61 -13.04
C ARG A 53 -8.87 -8.87 -12.12
N LEU A 54 -8.34 -8.15 -11.13
CA LEU A 54 -9.14 -7.32 -10.23
C LEU A 54 -9.88 -6.24 -11.02
N ASP A 55 -9.21 -5.53 -11.93
CA ASP A 55 -9.80 -4.46 -12.73
C ASP A 55 -10.93 -4.99 -13.62
N ARG A 56 -10.73 -6.11 -14.32
CA ARG A 56 -11.81 -6.77 -15.10
C ARG A 56 -13.00 -7.19 -14.23
N TRP A 57 -12.73 -7.69 -13.03
CA TRP A 57 -13.78 -8.09 -12.09
C TRP A 57 -14.59 -6.88 -11.60
N LEU A 58 -13.92 -5.77 -11.35
CA LEU A 58 -14.56 -4.49 -11.00
C LEU A 58 -15.37 -3.93 -12.19
N GLY A 59 -14.80 -3.94 -13.40
CA GLY A 59 -15.47 -3.48 -14.61
C GLY A 59 -16.78 -4.21 -14.92
N ALA A 60 -16.84 -5.52 -14.63
CA ALA A 60 -18.09 -6.30 -14.75
C ALA A 60 -19.17 -5.90 -13.70
N ARG A 61 -18.86 -4.95 -12.80
CA ARG A 61 -19.72 -4.41 -11.73
C ARG A 61 -19.86 -2.90 -11.80
N ASP A 62 -19.59 -2.32 -12.98
CA ASP A 62 -19.62 -0.87 -13.23
C ASP A 62 -18.71 -0.08 -12.27
N LYS A 63 -17.57 -0.69 -11.88
CA LYS A 63 -16.55 -0.07 -11.05
C LYS A 63 -15.23 -0.03 -11.78
N ARG A 64 -14.38 0.93 -11.41
CA ARG A 64 -13.07 1.15 -12.01
C ARG A 64 -11.98 1.11 -10.94
N LEU A 65 -10.88 0.41 -11.22
CA LEU A 65 -9.67 0.48 -10.42
C LEU A 65 -8.90 1.75 -10.79
N VAL A 66 -8.68 2.63 -9.83
CA VAL A 66 -7.95 3.90 -10.04
C VAL A 66 -6.49 3.78 -9.62
N PHE A 67 -6.29 3.10 -8.51
CA PHE A 67 -4.99 2.84 -7.91
C PHE A 67 -5.01 1.46 -7.25
N ALA A 68 -3.90 0.75 -7.29
CA ALA A 68 -3.68 -0.44 -6.48
C ALA A 68 -2.20 -0.68 -6.16
N VAL A 69 -1.96 -1.38 -5.07
CA VAL A 69 -0.64 -1.82 -4.61
C VAL A 69 -0.78 -3.18 -3.94
N ASN A 70 0.25 -4.04 -4.04
CA ASN A 70 0.28 -5.24 -3.23
C ASN A 70 0.30 -4.88 -1.73
N ALA A 71 -0.41 -5.65 -0.92
CA ALA A 71 -0.56 -5.40 0.51
C ALA A 71 0.41 -6.23 1.36
N GLY A 72 -0.06 -6.83 2.44
CA GLY A 72 0.74 -7.65 3.33
C GLY A 72 1.23 -8.96 2.71
N MET A 73 2.18 -9.59 3.37
CA MET A 73 2.83 -10.81 2.91
C MET A 73 1.89 -12.01 2.90
N TYR A 74 2.19 -12.98 2.03
CA TYR A 74 1.35 -14.15 1.77
C TYR A 74 2.21 -15.40 1.49
N HIS A 75 1.59 -16.56 1.62
CA HIS A 75 2.16 -17.87 1.32
C HIS A 75 2.10 -18.19 -0.19
N ALA A 76 2.72 -19.28 -0.62
CA ALA A 76 2.75 -19.70 -2.02
C ALA A 76 1.34 -19.94 -2.61
N ASP A 77 0.37 -20.26 -1.80
CA ASP A 77 -1.05 -20.41 -2.16
C ASP A 77 -1.83 -19.09 -2.17
N LEU A 78 -1.13 -17.96 -2.00
CA LEU A 78 -1.65 -16.59 -1.88
C LEU A 78 -2.43 -16.30 -0.60
N ALA A 79 -2.49 -17.23 0.37
CA ALA A 79 -3.09 -16.99 1.68
C ALA A 79 -2.25 -15.98 2.49
N PRO A 80 -2.87 -15.04 3.22
CA PRO A 80 -2.13 -14.07 4.04
C PRO A 80 -1.30 -14.74 5.14
N VAL A 81 -0.08 -14.27 5.39
CA VAL A 81 0.76 -14.73 6.52
C VAL A 81 0.20 -14.25 7.86
N GLY A 82 -0.52 -13.15 7.87
CA GLY A 82 -1.08 -12.54 9.07
C GLY A 82 -2.43 -11.89 8.82
N LEU A 83 -2.79 -10.97 9.69
CA LEU A 83 -4.11 -10.35 9.71
C LEU A 83 -4.54 -9.83 8.33
N LEU A 84 -5.76 -10.23 7.96
CA LEU A 84 -6.49 -9.66 6.83
C LEU A 84 -7.94 -9.38 7.26
N VAL A 85 -8.36 -8.11 7.20
CA VAL A 85 -9.74 -7.69 7.43
C VAL A 85 -10.30 -7.06 6.16
N GLN A 86 -11.40 -7.59 5.64
CA GLN A 86 -12.12 -7.06 4.47
C GLN A 86 -13.57 -6.74 4.87
N HIS A 87 -14.03 -5.54 4.55
CA HIS A 87 -15.41 -5.10 4.85
C HIS A 87 -15.82 -5.31 6.31
N GLY A 88 -14.87 -5.15 7.25
CA GLY A 88 -15.11 -5.36 8.69
C GLY A 88 -15.12 -6.83 9.14
N LYS A 89 -14.86 -7.77 8.24
CA LYS A 89 -14.76 -9.21 8.55
C LYS A 89 -13.30 -9.65 8.54
N GLU A 90 -12.87 -10.33 9.59
CA GLU A 90 -11.56 -10.97 9.65
C GLU A 90 -11.55 -12.20 8.72
N MET A 91 -10.66 -12.17 7.75
CA MET A 91 -10.46 -13.24 6.76
C MET A 91 -9.25 -14.10 7.10
N ALA A 92 -8.27 -13.55 7.80
CA ALA A 92 -7.11 -14.24 8.37
C ALA A 92 -6.75 -13.60 9.72
N PRO A 93 -6.34 -14.41 10.72
CA PRO A 93 -6.08 -13.91 12.06
C PRO A 93 -4.79 -13.11 12.17
N LEU A 94 -4.70 -12.34 13.27
CA LEU A 94 -3.45 -11.67 13.65
C LEU A 94 -2.37 -12.72 13.96
N ASN A 95 -1.21 -12.53 13.37
CA ASN A 95 -0.05 -13.39 13.60
C ASN A 95 0.99 -12.65 14.46
N LEU A 96 1.22 -13.15 15.67
CA LEU A 96 2.21 -12.61 16.62
C LEU A 96 3.42 -13.55 16.80
N ASP A 97 3.51 -14.63 16.04
CA ASP A 97 4.56 -15.62 16.13
C ASP A 97 5.94 -15.02 15.85
N ASP A 98 6.97 -15.74 16.28
CA ASP A 98 8.33 -15.51 15.86
C ASP A 98 8.65 -16.33 14.62
N GLY A 99 9.58 -15.86 13.80
CA GLY A 99 9.95 -16.56 12.57
C GLY A 99 11.09 -15.87 11.84
N VAL A 100 11.38 -16.36 10.65
CA VAL A 100 12.44 -15.85 9.78
C VAL A 100 11.85 -15.00 8.66
N GLY A 101 12.56 -13.94 8.29
CA GLY A 101 12.18 -13.04 7.20
C GLY A 101 11.56 -11.72 7.68
N ASN A 102 11.28 -10.88 6.72
CA ASN A 102 10.88 -9.48 6.98
C ASN A 102 9.55 -9.38 7.75
N PHE A 103 8.60 -10.31 7.51
CA PHE A 103 7.33 -10.32 8.23
C PHE A 103 7.54 -10.44 9.76
N PHE A 104 8.49 -11.27 10.16
CA PHE A 104 8.77 -11.58 11.56
C PHE A 104 9.81 -10.65 12.21
N LEU A 105 10.39 -9.71 11.46
CA LEU A 105 11.29 -8.70 12.03
C LEU A 105 10.48 -7.70 12.85
N LYS A 106 10.49 -7.89 14.17
CA LYS A 106 9.71 -7.09 15.13
C LYS A 106 10.43 -5.79 15.53
N PRO A 107 9.68 -4.69 15.70
CA PRO A 107 8.22 -4.62 15.59
C PRO A 107 7.74 -4.69 14.14
N ASN A 108 6.89 -5.67 13.84
CA ASN A 108 6.07 -5.68 12.63
C ASN A 108 4.74 -4.93 12.87
N GLY A 109 3.91 -4.78 11.86
CA GLY A 109 2.77 -3.87 12.01
C GLY A 109 1.54 -4.24 11.21
N VAL A 110 0.49 -3.48 11.47
CA VAL A 110 -0.79 -3.52 10.78
C VAL A 110 -1.09 -2.14 10.21
N PHE A 111 -1.37 -2.08 8.90
CA PHE A 111 -2.07 -0.96 8.31
C PHE A 111 -3.57 -1.23 8.39
N LEU A 112 -4.33 -0.27 8.90
CA LEU A 112 -5.76 -0.39 9.06
C LEU A 112 -6.50 0.90 8.69
N VAL A 113 -7.78 0.78 8.33
CA VAL A 113 -8.71 1.90 8.18
C VAL A 113 -10.00 1.58 8.93
N GLY A 114 -10.39 2.46 9.83
CA GLY A 114 -11.62 2.39 10.61
C GLY A 114 -12.29 3.75 10.70
N LYS A 115 -13.21 3.91 11.66
CA LYS A 115 -13.92 5.18 11.89
C LYS A 115 -12.99 6.36 12.20
N GLY A 116 -11.81 6.10 12.77
CA GLY A 116 -10.80 7.11 13.08
C GLY A 116 -9.82 7.42 11.94
N GLY A 117 -10.10 6.97 10.70
CA GLY A 117 -9.21 7.12 9.55
C GLY A 117 -8.15 6.03 9.45
N PRO A 118 -7.11 6.24 8.61
CA PRO A 118 -6.03 5.30 8.41
C PRO A 118 -5.04 5.34 9.59
N ARG A 119 -4.48 4.18 9.95
CA ARG A 119 -3.42 4.05 10.96
C ARG A 119 -2.42 2.99 10.54
N VAL A 120 -1.19 3.17 10.97
CA VAL A 120 -0.16 2.13 11.03
C VAL A 120 0.18 1.94 12.50
N VAL A 121 0.10 0.70 12.99
CA VAL A 121 0.33 0.37 14.41
C VAL A 121 1.19 -0.87 14.52
N ALA A 122 1.87 -1.06 15.66
CA ALA A 122 2.53 -2.34 15.91
C ALA A 122 1.50 -3.47 16.00
N SER A 123 1.84 -4.67 15.53
CA SER A 123 0.93 -5.82 15.58
C SER A 123 0.49 -6.13 17.02
N SER A 124 1.37 -5.94 18.00
CA SER A 124 1.04 -6.09 19.42
C SER A 124 -0.06 -5.15 19.93
N ASP A 125 -0.21 -4.00 19.27
CA ASP A 125 -1.16 -2.95 19.70
C ASP A 125 -2.52 -3.07 18.99
N TYR A 126 -2.61 -3.91 17.94
CA TYR A 126 -3.79 -4.00 17.08
C TYR A 126 -5.05 -4.42 17.84
N ALA A 127 -4.96 -5.39 18.75
CA ALA A 127 -6.13 -5.93 19.48
C ALA A 127 -6.95 -4.84 20.18
N ALA A 128 -6.30 -3.82 20.73
CA ALA A 128 -6.96 -2.68 21.37
C ALA A 128 -7.72 -1.77 20.38
N LEU A 129 -7.43 -1.87 19.08
CA LEU A 129 -7.96 -1.03 18.01
C LEU A 129 -8.88 -1.78 17.05
N ALA A 130 -9.04 -3.10 17.20
CA ALA A 130 -9.74 -3.97 16.26
C ALA A 130 -11.23 -3.59 16.07
N ARG A 131 -11.84 -2.96 17.09
CA ARG A 131 -13.28 -2.62 17.05
C ARG A 131 -13.57 -1.54 16.01
N GLY A 132 -14.41 -1.87 15.02
CA GLY A 132 -14.84 -0.94 13.98
C GLY A 132 -13.81 -0.73 12.86
N VAL A 133 -12.80 -1.59 12.78
CA VAL A 133 -11.88 -1.65 11.65
C VAL A 133 -12.64 -2.16 10.42
N ARG A 134 -12.55 -1.41 9.32
CA ARG A 134 -13.19 -1.74 8.04
C ARG A 134 -12.27 -2.58 7.15
N LEU A 135 -11.00 -2.25 7.12
CA LEU A 135 -9.95 -3.03 6.46
C LEU A 135 -8.67 -3.02 7.30
N ALA A 136 -7.93 -4.12 7.26
CA ALA A 136 -6.59 -4.21 7.83
C ALA A 136 -5.76 -5.24 7.08
N THR A 137 -4.44 -5.00 7.02
CA THR A 137 -3.46 -5.95 6.52
C THR A 137 -2.21 -5.89 7.39
N GLN A 138 -1.74 -7.06 7.83
CA GLN A 138 -0.51 -7.19 8.57
C GLN A 138 0.67 -7.40 7.62
N SER A 139 1.79 -6.80 7.96
CA SER A 139 3.05 -6.95 7.23
C SER A 139 4.23 -6.62 8.15
N GLY A 140 5.44 -6.57 7.61
CA GLY A 140 6.60 -6.20 8.41
C GLY A 140 7.89 -6.08 7.61
N PRO A 141 8.84 -5.35 8.21
CA PRO A 141 8.79 -4.69 9.52
C PRO A 141 8.06 -3.33 9.48
N LEU A 142 7.79 -2.74 10.66
CA LEU A 142 7.50 -1.31 10.73
C LEU A 142 8.73 -0.54 10.23
N LEU A 143 8.50 0.42 9.34
CA LEU A 143 9.55 1.34 8.90
C LEU A 143 9.79 2.43 9.94
N LEU A 144 8.68 2.95 10.47
CA LEU A 144 8.65 3.99 11.50
C LEU A 144 7.61 3.64 12.57
N ARG A 145 7.94 3.94 13.82
CA ARG A 145 7.01 3.96 14.95
C ARG A 145 7.23 5.24 15.76
N ASN A 146 6.21 6.09 15.86
CA ASN A 146 6.29 7.38 16.54
C ASN A 146 7.43 8.30 16.03
N GLY A 147 7.77 8.24 14.74
CA GLY A 147 8.86 9.01 14.13
C GLY A 147 10.25 8.38 14.28
N VAL A 148 10.36 7.24 14.96
CA VAL A 148 11.62 6.53 15.16
C VAL A 148 11.76 5.45 14.08
N ILE A 149 12.90 5.44 13.40
CA ILE A 149 13.27 4.39 12.43
C ILE A 149 13.47 3.07 13.18
N HIS A 150 13.05 1.98 12.53
CA HIS A 150 13.22 0.63 13.09
C HIS A 150 14.68 0.36 13.50
N PRO A 151 14.95 -0.11 14.73
CA PRO A 151 16.30 -0.19 15.29
C PRO A 151 17.24 -1.15 14.54
N ALA A 152 16.68 -2.14 13.83
CA ALA A 152 17.48 -3.06 13.00
C ALA A 152 17.94 -2.47 11.66
N PHE A 153 17.54 -1.26 11.29
CA PHE A 153 17.90 -0.67 10.00
C PHE A 153 19.26 0.04 10.07
N ASN A 154 20.29 -0.66 9.62
CA ASN A 154 21.65 -0.11 9.57
C ASN A 154 21.78 0.90 8.41
N PRO A 155 22.18 2.17 8.68
CA PRO A 155 22.46 3.17 7.63
C PRO A 155 23.54 2.73 6.62
N ALA A 156 24.50 1.90 7.06
CA ALA A 156 25.57 1.36 6.21
C ALA A 156 25.18 0.06 5.46
N SER A 157 23.90 -0.34 5.50
CA SER A 157 23.44 -1.56 4.83
C SER A 157 23.63 -1.47 3.33
N THR A 158 24.09 -2.57 2.72
CA THR A 158 24.19 -2.75 1.27
C THR A 158 23.02 -3.54 0.68
N SER A 159 22.09 -4.02 1.53
CA SER A 159 20.91 -4.80 1.13
C SER A 159 19.87 -3.92 0.45
N ARG A 160 19.91 -3.86 -0.87
CA ARG A 160 19.08 -2.99 -1.73
C ARG A 160 18.07 -3.79 -2.54
N TYR A 161 16.81 -3.37 -2.50
CA TYR A 161 15.71 -3.96 -3.26
C TYR A 161 14.70 -2.88 -3.68
N ILE A 162 13.87 -3.18 -4.68
CA ILE A 162 12.63 -2.41 -4.88
C ILE A 162 11.74 -2.65 -3.67
N ARG A 163 11.21 -1.59 -3.10
CA ARG A 163 10.42 -1.65 -1.86
C ARG A 163 9.13 -0.88 -2.02
N ASN A 164 8.08 -1.38 -1.38
CA ASN A 164 6.85 -0.64 -1.23
C ASN A 164 6.40 -0.60 0.23
N GLY A 165 5.60 0.39 0.56
CA GLY A 165 5.14 0.61 1.93
C GLY A 165 4.01 1.61 2.00
N VAL A 166 3.45 1.75 3.19
CA VAL A 166 2.40 2.72 3.50
C VAL A 166 2.74 3.47 4.77
N GLY A 167 2.64 4.80 4.71
CA GLY A 167 2.67 5.70 5.86
C GLY A 167 1.34 6.39 6.06
N VAL A 168 1.19 7.07 7.20
CA VAL A 168 -0.03 7.82 7.51
C VAL A 168 0.27 9.25 7.92
N LEU A 169 -0.58 10.19 7.45
CA LEU A 169 -0.55 11.60 7.82
C LEU A 169 -1.97 12.16 7.89
N GLY A 170 -2.52 12.34 9.09
CA GLY A 170 -3.92 12.67 9.28
C GLY A 170 -4.84 11.63 8.64
N ASN A 171 -5.79 12.05 7.80
CA ASN A 171 -6.71 11.16 7.08
C ASN A 171 -6.12 10.56 5.79
N LYS A 172 -4.84 10.76 5.54
CA LYS A 172 -4.18 10.31 4.32
C LYS A 172 -3.37 9.05 4.56
N ALA A 173 -3.61 8.03 3.74
CA ALA A 173 -2.71 6.90 3.56
C ALA A 173 -1.75 7.26 2.40
N ILE A 174 -0.46 7.18 2.65
CA ILE A 174 0.60 7.54 1.70
C ILE A 174 1.32 6.26 1.28
N PHE A 175 1.03 5.81 0.07
CA PHE A 175 1.66 4.63 -0.52
C PHE A 175 2.90 5.05 -1.29
N VAL A 176 3.97 4.32 -1.11
CA VAL A 176 5.26 4.56 -1.78
C VAL A 176 5.78 3.26 -2.37
N ILE A 177 6.28 3.34 -3.60
CA ILE A 177 7.12 2.32 -4.22
C ILE A 177 8.43 2.96 -4.67
N SER A 178 9.56 2.31 -4.40
CA SER A 178 10.83 2.79 -4.92
C SER A 178 10.99 2.40 -6.40
N ASN A 179 11.46 3.34 -7.23
CA ASN A 179 11.73 3.14 -8.65
C ASN A 179 13.10 2.49 -8.88
N HIS A 180 13.98 2.59 -7.88
CA HIS A 180 15.29 1.98 -7.84
C HIS A 180 15.47 1.17 -6.55
N ALA A 181 16.44 0.27 -6.53
CA ALA A 181 16.75 -0.51 -5.33
C ALA A 181 17.27 0.40 -4.20
N VAL A 182 16.64 0.33 -3.04
CA VAL A 182 16.95 1.11 -1.84
C VAL A 182 17.11 0.21 -0.62
N THR A 183 17.85 0.69 0.40
CA THR A 183 17.92 0.02 1.70
C THR A 183 16.65 0.27 2.52
N PHE A 184 16.41 -0.51 3.58
CA PHE A 184 15.33 -0.20 4.53
C PHE A 184 15.52 1.16 5.21
N HIS A 185 16.77 1.50 5.54
CA HIS A 185 17.08 2.78 6.19
C HIS A 185 16.73 3.95 5.27
N GLU A 186 17.18 3.94 4.01
CA GLU A 186 16.85 5.01 3.02
C GLU A 186 15.33 5.12 2.84
N PHE A 187 14.64 4.00 2.77
CA PHE A 187 13.18 3.98 2.60
C PHE A 187 12.45 4.55 3.82
N ALA A 188 12.88 4.21 5.03
CA ALA A 188 12.34 4.76 6.27
C ALA A 188 12.63 6.26 6.42
N VAL A 189 13.85 6.72 6.06
CA VAL A 189 14.23 8.14 6.04
C VAL A 189 13.31 8.93 5.11
N PHE A 190 12.99 8.39 3.91
CA PHE A 190 12.08 9.04 2.98
C PHE A 190 10.69 9.25 3.58
N PHE A 191 10.10 8.24 4.24
CA PHE A 191 8.82 8.38 4.93
C PHE A 191 8.87 9.42 6.07
N ARG A 192 9.95 9.43 6.86
CA ARG A 192 10.09 10.33 8.01
C ARG A 192 10.38 11.76 7.58
N ASP A 193 11.41 11.95 6.75
CA ASP A 193 12.00 13.28 6.53
C ASP A 193 11.36 14.00 5.34
N THR A 194 10.93 13.27 4.30
CA THR A 194 10.27 13.87 3.13
C THR A 194 8.77 13.89 3.29
N LEU A 195 8.15 12.75 3.63
CA LEU A 195 6.70 12.61 3.71
C LEU A 195 6.13 12.99 5.08
N LYS A 196 6.98 13.22 6.08
CA LYS A 196 6.61 13.62 7.45
C LYS A 196 5.68 12.63 8.16
N CYS A 197 5.72 11.36 7.75
CA CYS A 197 5.00 10.29 8.42
C CYS A 197 5.66 9.99 9.78
N ARG A 198 4.83 9.79 10.80
CA ARG A 198 5.32 9.31 12.11
C ARG A 198 5.31 7.79 12.20
N ASP A 199 4.39 7.16 11.48
CA ASP A 199 4.24 5.71 11.46
C ASP A 199 4.17 5.25 9.99
N ALA A 200 4.95 4.21 9.66
CA ALA A 200 5.00 3.63 8.33
C ALA A 200 5.32 2.13 8.41
N LEU A 201 4.73 1.38 7.48
CA LEU A 201 4.82 -0.06 7.39
C LEU A 201 5.39 -0.47 6.03
N TYR A 202 6.34 -1.39 6.03
CA TYR A 202 6.78 -2.10 4.84
C TYR A 202 5.72 -3.12 4.43
N LEU A 203 5.37 -3.11 3.14
CA LEU A 203 4.49 -4.11 2.53
C LEU A 203 5.33 -5.24 1.90
N ASP A 204 4.71 -6.20 1.17
CA ASP A 204 5.49 -7.29 0.58
C ASP A 204 6.40 -6.80 -0.55
N GLY A 205 7.66 -6.57 -0.22
CA GLY A 205 8.65 -6.03 -1.14
C GLY A 205 9.16 -7.01 -2.19
N SER A 206 9.00 -8.32 -1.97
CA SER A 206 9.42 -9.34 -2.95
C SER A 206 8.65 -9.22 -4.27
N VAL A 207 7.46 -8.64 -4.21
CA VAL A 207 6.51 -8.46 -5.31
C VAL A 207 6.08 -7.01 -5.47
N SER A 208 6.88 -6.06 -5.00
CA SER A 208 6.56 -4.63 -5.06
C SER A 208 5.96 -4.25 -6.41
N SER A 209 4.68 -3.93 -6.41
CA SER A 209 3.89 -3.66 -7.62
C SER A 209 2.89 -2.55 -7.38
N LEU A 210 2.70 -1.70 -8.38
CA LEU A 210 1.78 -0.57 -8.35
C LEU A 210 0.99 -0.49 -9.67
N PHE A 211 -0.31 -0.26 -9.54
CA PHE A 211 -1.20 0.17 -10.61
C PHE A 211 -1.68 1.59 -10.32
N SER A 212 -1.61 2.45 -11.32
CA SER A 212 -2.19 3.78 -11.25
C SER A 212 -2.63 4.23 -12.64
N ALA A 213 -3.94 4.39 -12.83
CA ALA A 213 -4.50 4.90 -14.07
C ALA A 213 -4.00 6.33 -14.37
N THR A 214 -3.87 7.17 -13.33
CA THR A 214 -3.42 8.56 -13.46
C THR A 214 -1.95 8.67 -13.87
N LEU A 215 -1.09 7.76 -13.38
CA LEU A 215 0.34 7.74 -13.70
C LEU A 215 0.66 6.90 -14.94
N GLY A 216 -0.32 6.22 -15.54
CA GLY A 216 -0.08 5.27 -16.62
C GLY A 216 0.81 4.09 -16.21
N ARG A 217 0.84 3.73 -14.93
CA ARG A 217 1.69 2.65 -14.40
C ARG A 217 0.89 1.38 -14.16
N HIS A 218 1.41 0.25 -14.62
CA HIS A 218 0.82 -1.07 -14.43
C HIS A 218 1.92 -2.12 -14.28
N ASP A 219 2.34 -2.37 -13.06
CA ASP A 219 3.32 -3.42 -12.76
C ASP A 219 2.61 -4.79 -12.75
N ALA A 220 3.18 -5.78 -13.41
CA ALA A 220 2.56 -7.10 -13.60
C ALA A 220 3.56 -8.26 -13.45
N ALA A 221 4.69 -8.03 -12.75
CA ALA A 221 5.81 -8.96 -12.74
C ALA A 221 5.61 -10.20 -11.86
N ALA A 222 4.63 -10.20 -10.94
CA ALA A 222 4.42 -11.30 -9.99
C ALA A 222 2.95 -11.60 -9.75
N GLN A 223 2.66 -12.80 -9.25
CA GLN A 223 1.36 -13.08 -8.65
C GLN A 223 1.27 -12.37 -7.30
N LEU A 224 0.13 -11.74 -7.04
CA LEU A 224 -0.13 -10.97 -5.83
C LEU A 224 -1.12 -11.72 -4.93
N GLY A 225 -0.84 -11.78 -3.64
CA GLY A 225 -1.79 -12.13 -2.61
C GLY A 225 -2.77 -10.97 -2.36
N PRO A 226 -2.87 -10.42 -1.13
CA PRO A 226 -3.74 -9.29 -0.83
C PRO A 226 -3.36 -8.03 -1.62
N ILE A 227 -4.37 -7.30 -2.11
CA ILE A 227 -4.23 -6.07 -2.90
C ILE A 227 -4.99 -4.95 -2.19
N LEU A 228 -4.34 -3.82 -1.92
CA LEU A 228 -5.00 -2.56 -1.55
C LEU A 228 -5.32 -1.79 -2.83
N GLY A 229 -6.55 -1.29 -2.95
CA GLY A 229 -6.97 -0.56 -4.14
C GLY A 229 -7.98 0.54 -3.86
N VAL A 230 -7.93 1.62 -4.64
CA VAL A 230 -8.94 2.67 -4.70
C VAL A 230 -9.85 2.39 -5.89
N ILE A 231 -11.15 2.42 -5.64
CA ILE A 231 -12.18 2.14 -6.63
C ILE A 231 -13.15 3.32 -6.77
N GLU A 232 -13.62 3.52 -7.99
CA GLU A 232 -14.68 4.46 -8.37
C GLU A 232 -15.80 3.74 -9.10
#